data_bee3972c2143712873fda047ba79e469
#
_entry.id   bee3972c2143712873fda047ba79e469
#
_cell.length_a   1.000
_cell.length_b   1.000
_cell.length_c   1.000
_cell.angle_alpha   90.00
_cell.angle_beta   90.00
_cell.angle_gamma   90.00
#
_symmetry.space_group_name_H-M   'P 1'
#
loop_
_entity.id
_entity.type
_entity.pdbx_description
1 polymer ?
#
loop_
_entity_poly.entity_id
_entity_poly.type
_entity_poly.pdbx_seq_one_letter_code
_entity_poly.pdbx_strand_id
1 'polypeptide(L)'
;MDGVLLSAKKDTEELRQLIDSLGHSVIKEFIQIRRNTTPFYLGEGKIEEVREYIEENGINMVFVNDALKPSQWFNLEKNLGAIVYDRIRIILEIFAQRAKKREAMLQVRLARLRYEKPFVRELFHRVKEGEKPGFLAGGEYVVDDYYEMMKKQTKKIREELKKIEEEREIRRKERKEKGFYLVSLAGYTNAGKSSLLNILTDEEVLVEGRLFSTLSTKTSKLKIKEDLPILVTDTVGFIKDLPHWLIDAFHSTLEEISLADIVILVVDGKDDMRELKEKTSSSLKEIYFLREKANIIIALNKIDLLKEGEIQERKKFLESTFGCPCIPVSSLNGTNIDSLVEKIYEFLPPACEMILKIPAHNMNGFLRWLNRESVVKKIIINDSAFIQIKSSQRLKEKIIGKCKKMGGEVEIYEN
;
A
#
# COMPACT_ATOMS: atom_id res chain seq x y z
N MET A 1 2.24 -10.34 24.65
CA MET A 1 3.50 -10.60 25.38
C MET A 1 4.19 -9.27 25.61
N ASP A 2 4.81 -9.16 26.76
CA ASP A 2 5.43 -7.92 27.22
C ASP A 2 6.91 -7.89 26.86
N GLY A 3 7.42 -6.73 26.46
CA GLY A 3 8.81 -6.57 26.06
C GLY A 3 9.37 -5.20 26.37
N VAL A 4 10.68 -5.05 26.20
CA VAL A 4 11.37 -3.78 26.29
C VAL A 4 11.69 -3.24 24.91
N LEU A 5 11.71 -1.90 24.77
CA LEU A 5 12.01 -1.23 23.50
C LEU A 5 13.39 -0.56 23.60
N LEU A 6 14.25 -0.82 22.62
CA LEU A 6 15.55 -0.18 22.45
C LEU A 6 15.49 0.81 21.28
N SER A 7 15.94 2.05 21.50
CA SER A 7 15.96 3.05 20.44
C SER A 7 17.21 3.93 20.48
N ALA A 8 17.81 4.13 19.30
CA ALA A 8 18.84 5.13 19.08
C ALA A 8 18.26 6.51 18.67
N LYS A 9 16.93 6.61 18.56
CA LYS A 9 16.17 7.80 18.18
C LYS A 9 15.17 8.16 19.29
N LYS A 10 14.77 9.44 19.40
CA LYS A 10 13.73 9.87 20.36
C LYS A 10 12.34 9.41 19.96
N ASP A 11 12.08 9.36 18.66
CA ASP A 11 10.77 9.01 18.11
C ASP A 11 10.60 7.47 18.12
N THR A 12 9.72 7.00 18.98
CA THR A 12 9.39 5.58 19.17
C THR A 12 7.92 5.28 18.90
N GLU A 13 7.10 6.30 18.63
CA GLU A 13 5.64 6.18 18.56
C GLU A 13 5.19 5.21 17.45
N GLU A 14 5.75 5.32 16.25
CA GLU A 14 5.40 4.44 15.15
C GLU A 14 5.77 2.97 15.46
N LEU A 15 6.92 2.72 16.10
CA LEU A 15 7.30 1.36 16.49
C LEU A 15 6.37 0.79 17.57
N ARG A 16 5.94 1.62 18.53
CA ARG A 16 4.94 1.21 19.54
C ARG A 16 3.64 0.76 18.88
N GLN A 17 3.14 1.53 17.93
CA GLN A 17 1.94 1.17 17.18
C GLN A 17 2.10 -0.13 16.37
N LEU A 18 3.31 -0.39 15.83
CA LEU A 18 3.63 -1.66 15.17
C LEU A 18 3.60 -2.83 16.16
N ILE A 19 4.22 -2.67 17.33
CA ILE A 19 4.26 -3.68 18.39
C ILE A 19 2.84 -3.99 18.89
N ASP A 20 2.04 -2.96 19.13
CA ASP A 20 0.64 -3.09 19.53
C ASP A 20 -0.21 -3.79 18.46
N SER A 21 0.05 -3.52 17.18
CA SER A 21 -0.62 -4.21 16.07
C SER A 21 -0.37 -5.72 16.03
N LEU A 22 0.72 -6.20 16.63
CA LEU A 22 1.02 -7.63 16.84
C LEU A 22 0.39 -8.20 18.12
N GLY A 23 -0.22 -7.38 18.96
CA GLY A 23 -0.76 -7.76 20.27
C GLY A 23 0.32 -7.91 21.34
N HIS A 24 1.42 -7.18 21.18
CA HIS A 24 2.50 -7.09 22.16
C HIS A 24 2.46 -5.72 22.86
N SER A 25 3.07 -5.62 24.04
CA SER A 25 3.14 -4.36 24.82
C SER A 25 4.59 -4.02 25.17
N VAL A 26 4.87 -2.72 25.22
CA VAL A 26 6.15 -2.17 25.66
C VAL A 26 6.04 -1.75 27.11
N ILE A 27 6.77 -2.44 28.00
CA ILE A 27 6.78 -2.13 29.44
C ILE A 27 7.74 -0.97 29.71
N LYS A 28 8.93 -1.00 29.12
CA LYS A 28 9.96 0.02 29.34
C LYS A 28 10.71 0.32 28.05
N GLU A 29 11.10 1.57 27.91
CA GLU A 29 11.94 2.04 26.82
C GLU A 29 13.35 2.40 27.30
N PHE A 30 14.33 1.99 26.53
CA PHE A 30 15.73 2.33 26.71
C PHE A 30 16.21 3.14 25.50
N ILE A 31 16.30 4.45 25.67
CA ILE A 31 16.66 5.37 24.59
C ILE A 31 18.10 5.86 24.81
N GLN A 32 18.93 5.74 23.81
CA GLN A 32 20.25 6.31 23.79
C GLN A 32 20.57 6.91 22.43
N ILE A 33 20.46 8.24 22.30
CA ILE A 33 20.70 8.93 21.04
C ILE A 33 22.18 8.78 20.66
N ARG A 34 22.42 8.10 19.54
CA ARG A 34 23.76 7.88 18.99
C ARG A 34 23.78 8.03 17.48
N ARG A 35 24.94 8.51 16.96
CA ARG A 35 25.20 8.59 15.51
C ARG A 35 26.02 7.43 14.97
N ASN A 36 26.77 6.74 15.84
CA ASN A 36 27.67 5.66 15.44
C ASN A 36 27.09 4.29 15.75
N THR A 37 27.26 3.37 14.82
CA THR A 37 26.89 1.95 14.99
C THR A 37 27.83 1.29 16.00
N THR A 38 27.26 0.63 17.02
CA THR A 38 27.97 -0.19 17.99
C THR A 38 27.74 -1.68 17.70
N PRO A 39 28.58 -2.60 18.23
CA PRO A 39 28.34 -4.04 18.10
C PRO A 39 27.00 -4.50 18.68
N PHE A 40 26.44 -3.75 19.63
CA PHE A 40 25.20 -4.06 20.35
C PHE A 40 24.02 -3.10 20.03
N TYR A 41 24.11 -2.30 18.95
CA TYR A 41 23.13 -1.26 18.63
C TYR A 41 23.14 -0.06 19.60
N LEU A 42 23.08 -0.28 20.91
CA LEU A 42 23.31 0.72 21.97
C LEU A 42 24.72 0.54 22.56
N GLY A 43 25.12 1.41 23.47
CA GLY A 43 26.39 1.28 24.18
C GLY A 43 26.37 0.15 25.21
N GLU A 44 27.52 -0.45 25.48
CA GLU A 44 27.66 -1.61 26.37
C GLU A 44 27.04 -1.39 27.75
N GLY A 45 27.33 -0.26 28.41
CA GLY A 45 26.72 0.06 29.70
C GLY A 45 25.19 0.19 29.66
N LYS A 46 24.62 0.62 28.49
CA LYS A 46 23.16 0.66 28.35
C LYS A 46 22.57 -0.73 28.13
N ILE A 47 23.30 -1.60 27.46
CA ILE A 47 22.91 -3.00 27.26
C ILE A 47 22.95 -3.76 28.59
N GLU A 48 23.92 -3.47 29.48
CA GLU A 48 23.96 -4.04 30.82
C GLU A 48 22.75 -3.64 31.65
N GLU A 49 22.38 -2.35 31.64
CA GLU A 49 21.15 -1.87 32.29
C GLU A 49 19.88 -2.57 31.75
N VAL A 50 19.84 -2.85 30.44
CA VAL A 50 18.75 -3.59 29.80
C VAL A 50 18.74 -5.03 30.26
N ARG A 51 19.91 -5.69 30.35
CA ARG A 51 20.05 -7.08 30.79
C ARG A 51 19.55 -7.25 32.23
N GLU A 52 20.04 -6.41 33.15
CA GLU A 52 19.60 -6.43 34.55
C GLU A 52 18.06 -6.31 34.65
N TYR A 53 17.50 -5.34 33.92
CA TYR A 53 16.05 -5.13 33.92
C TYR A 53 15.26 -6.32 33.38
N ILE A 54 15.75 -6.97 32.31
CA ILE A 54 15.13 -8.16 31.69
C ILE A 54 15.15 -9.33 32.67
N GLU A 55 16.29 -9.56 33.34
CA GLU A 55 16.46 -10.65 34.31
C GLU A 55 15.58 -10.46 35.54
N GLU A 56 15.52 -9.22 36.10
CA GLU A 56 14.71 -8.90 37.27
C GLU A 56 13.20 -9.04 37.00
N ASN A 57 12.73 -8.74 35.77
CA ASN A 57 11.31 -8.71 35.46
C ASN A 57 10.85 -9.93 34.64
N GLY A 58 11.70 -10.89 34.36
CA GLY A 58 11.37 -12.11 33.62
C GLY A 58 10.91 -11.85 32.17
N ILE A 59 11.49 -10.84 31.51
CA ILE A 59 11.11 -10.41 30.16
C ILE A 59 11.84 -11.22 29.12
N ASN A 60 11.17 -11.73 28.09
CA ASN A 60 11.76 -12.59 27.05
C ASN A 60 11.83 -11.93 25.69
N MET A 61 11.32 -10.68 25.54
CA MET A 61 11.22 -9.99 24.25
C MET A 61 11.88 -8.64 24.30
N VAL A 62 12.62 -8.34 23.22
CA VAL A 62 13.27 -7.05 22.98
C VAL A 62 12.90 -6.54 21.61
N PHE A 63 12.38 -5.33 21.54
CA PHE A 63 12.03 -4.64 20.31
C PHE A 63 13.04 -3.56 19.99
N VAL A 64 13.52 -3.48 18.75
CA VAL A 64 14.55 -2.52 18.33
C VAL A 64 14.00 -1.60 17.24
N ASN A 65 14.15 -0.28 17.47
CA ASN A 65 13.58 0.77 16.60
C ASN A 65 14.36 1.03 15.31
N ASP A 66 15.17 0.12 14.87
CA ASP A 66 15.92 0.20 13.62
C ASP A 66 16.05 -1.22 13.01
N ALA A 67 16.48 -1.30 11.75
CA ALA A 67 16.92 -2.55 11.16
C ALA A 67 18.29 -2.93 11.72
N LEU A 68 18.44 -4.13 12.25
CA LEU A 68 19.69 -4.62 12.80
C LEU A 68 20.58 -5.25 11.72
N LYS A 69 21.90 -5.09 11.90
CA LYS A 69 22.88 -5.94 11.21
C LYS A 69 22.84 -7.35 11.84
N PRO A 70 23.12 -8.42 11.07
CA PRO A 70 23.13 -9.78 11.61
C PRO A 70 24.02 -9.94 12.84
N SER A 71 25.21 -9.34 12.85
CA SER A 71 26.13 -9.36 14.00
C SER A 71 25.54 -8.64 15.24
N GLN A 72 24.86 -7.53 15.06
CA GLN A 72 24.22 -6.80 16.16
C GLN A 72 23.06 -7.64 16.76
N TRP A 73 22.24 -8.24 15.91
CA TRP A 73 21.19 -9.12 16.36
C TRP A 73 21.74 -10.29 17.18
N PHE A 74 22.76 -10.98 16.66
CA PHE A 74 23.41 -12.09 17.36
C PHE A 74 23.95 -11.69 18.73
N ASN A 75 24.68 -10.55 18.78
CA ASN A 75 25.25 -10.03 20.01
C ASN A 75 24.18 -9.69 21.05
N LEU A 76 23.07 -9.07 20.60
CA LEU A 76 21.94 -8.72 21.48
C LEU A 76 21.28 -9.98 22.05
N GLU A 77 20.90 -10.96 21.22
CA GLU A 77 20.28 -12.21 21.71
C GLU A 77 21.18 -12.97 22.67
N LYS A 78 22.51 -13.05 22.36
CA LYS A 78 23.49 -13.73 23.20
C LYS A 78 23.66 -13.04 24.58
N ASN A 79 23.68 -11.69 24.61
CA ASN A 79 23.90 -10.95 25.84
C ASN A 79 22.64 -10.79 26.69
N LEU A 80 21.48 -10.62 26.06
CA LEU A 80 20.24 -10.35 26.77
C LEU A 80 19.46 -11.63 27.12
N GLY A 81 19.80 -12.78 26.53
CA GLY A 81 19.07 -14.03 26.73
C GLY A 81 17.59 -13.96 26.30
N ALA A 82 17.24 -12.99 25.46
CA ALA A 82 15.87 -12.70 25.05
C ALA A 82 15.74 -12.70 23.52
N ILE A 83 14.54 -12.92 23.01
CA ILE A 83 14.26 -12.90 21.56
C ILE A 83 14.23 -11.44 21.09
N VAL A 84 15.05 -11.11 20.09
CA VAL A 84 15.17 -9.78 19.53
C VAL A 84 14.35 -9.63 18.26
N TYR A 85 13.44 -8.67 18.26
CA TYR A 85 12.65 -8.26 17.11
C TYR A 85 13.13 -6.87 16.67
N ASP A 86 13.77 -6.78 15.53
CA ASP A 86 14.03 -5.50 14.91
C ASP A 86 12.80 -4.98 14.15
N ARG A 87 12.85 -3.72 13.72
CA ARG A 87 11.74 -3.06 13.01
C ARG A 87 11.28 -3.85 11.78
N ILE A 88 12.19 -4.45 11.03
CA ILE A 88 11.87 -5.21 9.82
C ILE A 88 11.14 -6.50 10.16
N ARG A 89 11.62 -7.22 11.17
CA ARG A 89 10.97 -8.47 11.64
C ARG A 89 9.57 -8.20 12.13
N ILE A 90 9.33 -7.11 12.88
CA ILE A 90 8.01 -6.69 13.35
C ILE A 90 7.07 -6.46 12.15
N ILE A 91 7.51 -5.71 11.15
CA ILE A 91 6.71 -5.44 9.94
C ILE A 91 6.39 -6.74 9.19
N LEU A 92 7.35 -7.64 9.03
CA LEU A 92 7.14 -8.94 8.37
C LEU A 92 6.15 -9.84 9.12
N GLU A 93 6.17 -9.83 10.47
CA GLU A 93 5.20 -10.58 11.28
C GLU A 93 3.78 -9.99 11.15
N ILE A 94 3.63 -8.65 11.14
CA ILE A 94 2.33 -7.99 10.86
C ILE A 94 1.82 -8.42 9.48
N PHE A 95 2.68 -8.39 8.47
CA PHE A 95 2.32 -8.80 7.12
C PHE A 95 1.93 -10.28 7.06
N ALA A 96 2.64 -11.16 7.79
CA ALA A 96 2.29 -12.57 7.86
C ALA A 96 0.90 -12.81 8.46
N GLN A 97 0.53 -12.07 9.50
CA GLN A 97 -0.81 -12.13 10.10
C GLN A 97 -1.91 -11.59 9.16
N ARG A 98 -1.59 -10.59 8.32
CA ARG A 98 -2.56 -9.91 7.44
C ARG A 98 -2.68 -10.54 6.05
N ALA A 99 -1.72 -11.36 5.62
CA ALA A 99 -1.71 -12.00 4.32
C ALA A 99 -2.80 -13.08 4.23
N LYS A 100 -3.92 -12.76 3.59
CA LYS A 100 -5.04 -13.70 3.37
C LYS A 100 -5.04 -14.32 1.97
N LYS A 101 -4.60 -13.56 0.95
CA LYS A 101 -4.52 -14.05 -0.43
C LYS A 101 -3.22 -14.82 -0.67
N ARG A 102 -3.27 -15.85 -1.52
CA ARG A 102 -2.10 -16.69 -1.86
C ARG A 102 -0.90 -15.85 -2.32
N GLU A 103 -1.13 -14.86 -3.16
CA GLU A 103 -0.09 -13.95 -3.64
C GLU A 103 0.61 -13.22 -2.48
N ALA A 104 -0.17 -12.57 -1.60
CA ALA A 104 0.37 -11.86 -0.44
C ALA A 104 1.12 -12.80 0.50
N MET A 105 0.61 -14.01 0.74
CA MET A 105 1.31 -15.03 1.54
C MET A 105 2.66 -15.43 0.94
N LEU A 106 2.73 -15.61 -0.38
CA LEU A 106 3.97 -15.93 -1.09
C LEU A 106 4.97 -14.77 -1.04
N GLN A 107 4.49 -13.54 -1.22
CA GLN A 107 5.33 -12.33 -1.14
C GLN A 107 5.92 -12.13 0.27
N VAL A 108 5.09 -12.25 1.31
CA VAL A 108 5.55 -12.18 2.71
C VAL A 108 6.57 -13.26 2.99
N ARG A 109 6.32 -14.50 2.56
CA ARG A 109 7.26 -15.60 2.74
C ARG A 109 8.58 -15.36 2.01
N LEU A 110 8.54 -14.84 0.80
CA LEU A 110 9.74 -14.46 0.03
C LEU A 110 10.54 -13.36 0.74
N ALA A 111 9.85 -12.32 1.23
CA ALA A 111 10.45 -11.24 1.98
C ALA A 111 11.10 -11.74 3.28
N ARG A 112 10.42 -12.63 4.01
CA ARG A 112 10.96 -13.27 5.22
C ARG A 112 12.22 -14.07 4.94
N LEU A 113 12.22 -14.93 3.91
CA LEU A 113 13.41 -15.69 3.50
C LEU A 113 14.56 -14.77 3.10
N ARG A 114 14.27 -13.63 2.42
CA ARG A 114 15.28 -12.63 2.05
C ARG A 114 15.86 -11.94 3.27
N TYR A 115 15.03 -11.62 4.26
CA TYR A 115 15.44 -11.02 5.53
C TYR A 115 16.27 -12.00 6.37
N GLU A 116 15.82 -13.25 6.55
CA GLU A 116 16.49 -14.26 7.39
C GLU A 116 17.83 -14.73 6.82
N LYS A 117 18.01 -14.72 5.52
CA LYS A 117 19.21 -15.25 4.84
C LYS A 117 20.55 -14.69 5.38
N PRO A 118 20.75 -13.35 5.57
CA PRO A 118 21.98 -12.81 6.16
C PRO A 118 22.19 -13.27 7.60
N PHE A 119 21.15 -13.43 8.39
CA PHE A 119 21.19 -13.87 9.78
C PHE A 119 21.61 -15.34 9.87
N VAL A 120 21.06 -16.20 9.04
CA VAL A 120 21.47 -17.60 8.95
C VAL A 120 22.94 -17.74 8.53
N ARG A 121 23.40 -16.89 7.61
CA ARG A 121 24.81 -16.84 7.19
C ARG A 121 25.74 -16.40 8.33
N GLU A 122 25.35 -15.42 9.11
CA GLU A 122 26.11 -14.99 10.30
C GLU A 122 26.20 -16.12 11.34
N LEU A 123 25.10 -16.78 11.63
CA LEU A 123 25.07 -17.95 12.51
C LEU A 123 26.05 -19.03 12.04
N PHE A 124 26.08 -19.32 10.73
CA PHE A 124 27.00 -20.29 10.14
C PHE A 124 28.47 -19.92 10.38
N HIS A 125 28.84 -18.65 10.18
CA HIS A 125 30.20 -18.20 10.48
C HIS A 125 30.55 -18.37 11.95
N ARG A 126 29.67 -17.99 12.86
CA ARG A 126 29.89 -18.10 14.31
C ARG A 126 30.01 -19.54 14.79
N VAL A 127 29.19 -20.42 14.25
CA VAL A 127 29.29 -21.87 14.57
C VAL A 127 30.63 -22.45 14.11
N LYS A 128 31.14 -22.06 12.93
CA LYS A 128 32.48 -22.48 12.44
C LYS A 128 33.62 -21.92 13.29
N GLU A 129 33.46 -20.75 13.86
CA GLU A 129 34.44 -20.12 14.78
C GLU A 129 34.38 -20.73 16.20
N GLY A 130 33.52 -21.73 16.43
CA GLY A 130 33.38 -22.41 17.74
C GLY A 130 32.47 -21.69 18.74
N GLU A 131 31.83 -20.59 18.35
CA GLU A 131 30.81 -19.95 19.17
C GLU A 131 29.51 -20.79 19.15
N LYS A 132 29.07 -21.26 20.32
CA LYS A 132 27.78 -21.97 20.43
C LYS A 132 26.63 -20.94 20.52
N PRO A 133 25.75 -20.80 19.52
CA PRO A 133 24.52 -20.05 19.68
C PRO A 133 23.61 -20.79 20.66
N GLY A 134 23.13 -20.10 21.69
CA GLY A 134 22.33 -20.68 22.76
C GLY A 134 21.01 -21.34 22.33
N PHE A 135 20.51 -21.00 21.12
CA PHE A 135 19.20 -21.47 20.66
C PHE A 135 19.23 -22.52 19.52
N LEU A 136 20.34 -22.72 18.81
CA LEU A 136 20.48 -23.68 17.71
C LEU A 136 21.60 -24.71 17.99
N ALA A 137 21.31 -25.66 18.81
CA ALA A 137 22.24 -26.75 19.22
C ALA A 137 22.55 -27.78 18.12
N GLY A 138 22.26 -27.54 16.85
CA GLY A 138 22.28 -28.54 15.78
C GLY A 138 23.58 -28.69 14.99
N GLY A 139 24.59 -27.85 15.20
CA GLY A 139 25.88 -27.98 14.48
C GLY A 139 25.86 -27.53 13.01
N GLU A 140 27.03 -27.61 12.35
CA GLU A 140 27.31 -27.08 10.99
C GLU A 140 26.36 -27.66 9.90
N TYR A 141 26.06 -28.96 9.94
CA TYR A 141 25.21 -29.64 8.95
C TYR A 141 23.77 -29.10 8.91
N VAL A 142 23.18 -28.76 10.05
CA VAL A 142 21.81 -28.26 10.13
C VAL A 142 21.69 -26.88 9.49
N VAL A 143 22.70 -26.05 9.57
CA VAL A 143 22.68 -24.68 8.99
C VAL A 143 22.85 -24.74 7.47
N ASP A 144 23.71 -25.66 6.95
CA ASP A 144 23.86 -25.87 5.51
C ASP A 144 22.57 -26.40 4.87
N ASP A 145 21.93 -27.39 5.47
CA ASP A 145 20.66 -27.94 5.02
C ASP A 145 19.57 -26.88 5.03
N TYR A 146 19.52 -26.05 6.07
CA TYR A 146 18.57 -24.94 6.16
C TYR A 146 18.80 -23.90 5.05
N TYR A 147 20.06 -23.56 4.77
CA TYR A 147 20.40 -22.61 3.71
C TYR A 147 20.02 -23.12 2.32
N GLU A 148 20.29 -24.40 2.01
CA GLU A 148 19.88 -25.01 0.74
C GLU A 148 18.34 -25.13 0.63
N MET A 149 17.66 -25.42 1.74
CA MET A 149 16.20 -25.39 1.80
C MET A 149 15.65 -24.00 1.47
N MET A 150 16.23 -22.92 2.05
CA MET A 150 15.85 -21.55 1.76
C MET A 150 16.02 -21.20 0.28
N LYS A 151 17.11 -21.63 -0.36
CA LYS A 151 17.33 -21.42 -1.80
C LYS A 151 16.24 -22.08 -2.65
N LYS A 152 15.96 -23.38 -2.36
CA LYS A 152 14.92 -24.14 -3.07
C LYS A 152 13.55 -23.50 -2.90
N GLN A 153 13.19 -23.09 -1.68
CA GLN A 153 11.92 -22.41 -1.41
C GLN A 153 11.84 -21.07 -2.13
N THR A 154 12.90 -20.26 -2.09
CA THR A 154 12.97 -18.96 -2.78
C THR A 154 12.72 -19.12 -4.29
N LYS A 155 13.34 -20.13 -4.92
CA LYS A 155 13.14 -20.41 -6.35
C LYS A 155 11.68 -20.77 -6.64
N LYS A 156 11.13 -21.73 -5.88
CA LYS A 156 9.73 -22.17 -6.05
C LYS A 156 8.74 -21.01 -5.89
N ILE A 157 8.91 -20.18 -4.86
CA ILE A 157 8.02 -19.04 -4.61
C ILE A 157 8.09 -18.03 -5.77
N ARG A 158 9.28 -17.74 -6.30
CA ARG A 158 9.43 -16.83 -7.45
C ARG A 158 8.74 -17.35 -8.71
N GLU A 159 8.83 -18.64 -8.97
CA GLU A 159 8.14 -19.28 -10.11
C GLU A 159 6.63 -19.20 -9.97
N GLU A 160 6.09 -19.40 -8.75
CA GLU A 160 4.66 -19.25 -8.47
C GLU A 160 4.21 -17.79 -8.62
N LEU A 161 4.96 -16.83 -8.07
CA LEU A 161 4.65 -15.40 -8.20
C LEU A 161 4.66 -14.94 -9.65
N LYS A 162 5.59 -15.43 -10.47
CA LYS A 162 5.62 -15.12 -11.89
C LYS A 162 4.34 -15.55 -12.62
N LYS A 163 3.83 -16.74 -12.34
CA LYS A 163 2.54 -17.21 -12.91
C LYS A 163 1.37 -16.32 -12.51
N ILE A 164 1.32 -15.92 -11.25
CA ILE A 164 0.27 -15.01 -10.75
C ILE A 164 0.36 -13.64 -11.45
N GLU A 165 1.56 -13.14 -11.71
CA GLU A 165 1.81 -11.89 -12.43
C GLU A 165 1.29 -11.96 -13.88
N GLU A 166 1.58 -13.04 -14.59
CA GLU A 166 1.10 -13.27 -15.97
C GLU A 166 -0.45 -13.25 -16.02
N GLU A 167 -1.13 -13.90 -15.06
CA GLU A 167 -2.60 -13.86 -14.93
C GLU A 167 -3.14 -12.44 -14.60
N ARG A 168 -2.39 -11.65 -13.83
CA ARG A 168 -2.76 -10.25 -13.53
C ARG A 168 -2.65 -9.37 -14.75
N GLU A 169 -1.60 -9.52 -15.56
CA GLU A 169 -1.43 -8.76 -16.79
C GLU A 169 -2.60 -8.99 -17.77
N ILE A 170 -3.07 -10.23 -17.88
CA ILE A 170 -4.25 -10.54 -18.72
C ILE A 170 -5.46 -9.78 -18.20
N ARG A 171 -5.76 -9.87 -16.90
CA ARG A 171 -6.89 -9.13 -16.29
C ARG A 171 -6.77 -7.62 -16.43
N ARG A 172 -5.55 -7.06 -16.38
CA ARG A 172 -5.27 -5.63 -16.59
C ARG A 172 -5.55 -5.21 -18.04
N LYS A 173 -5.12 -6.01 -19.02
CA LYS A 173 -5.46 -5.77 -20.43
C LYS A 173 -6.97 -5.73 -20.63
N GLU A 174 -7.69 -6.71 -20.08
CA GLU A 174 -9.15 -6.74 -20.14
C GLU A 174 -9.80 -5.49 -19.53
N ARG A 175 -9.31 -4.99 -18.38
CA ARG A 175 -9.82 -3.73 -17.77
C ARG A 175 -9.59 -2.52 -18.66
N LYS A 176 -8.39 -2.40 -19.26
CA LYS A 176 -8.08 -1.33 -20.22
C LYS A 176 -8.96 -1.43 -21.47
N GLU A 177 -9.16 -2.63 -22.00
CA GLU A 177 -10.02 -2.90 -23.16
C GLU A 177 -11.50 -2.63 -22.88
N LYS A 178 -11.93 -2.68 -21.62
CA LYS A 178 -13.26 -2.28 -21.14
C LYS A 178 -13.37 -0.79 -20.82
N GLY A 179 -12.30 -0.02 -21.03
CA GLY A 179 -12.30 1.44 -20.89
C GLY A 179 -12.45 1.98 -19.48
N PHE A 180 -12.19 1.16 -18.44
CA PHE A 180 -12.23 1.64 -17.07
C PHE A 180 -11.14 2.67 -16.80
N TYR A 181 -11.52 3.72 -16.06
CA TYR A 181 -10.57 4.61 -15.41
C TYR A 181 -10.13 4.02 -14.06
N LEU A 182 -8.85 4.17 -13.75
CA LEU A 182 -8.26 3.59 -12.55
C LEU A 182 -7.85 4.70 -11.59
N VAL A 183 -8.39 4.68 -10.37
CA VAL A 183 -8.02 5.57 -9.27
C VAL A 183 -7.38 4.74 -8.17
N SER A 184 -6.18 5.09 -7.73
CA SER A 184 -5.47 4.39 -6.67
C SER A 184 -5.41 5.24 -5.41
N LEU A 185 -5.75 4.65 -4.25
CA LEU A 185 -5.56 5.27 -2.95
C LEU A 185 -4.17 4.95 -2.45
N ALA A 186 -3.38 5.96 -2.17
CA ALA A 186 -2.04 5.85 -1.60
C ALA A 186 -1.95 6.68 -0.31
N GLY A 187 -0.94 6.45 0.50
CA GLY A 187 -0.69 7.21 1.74
C GLY A 187 -0.23 6.34 2.89
N TYR A 188 0.11 6.98 3.98
CA TYR A 188 0.62 6.30 5.17
C TYR A 188 -0.38 5.30 5.76
N THR A 189 0.14 4.33 6.52
CA THR A 189 -0.70 3.46 7.34
C THR A 189 -1.53 4.32 8.28
N ASN A 190 -2.78 3.89 8.52
CA ASN A 190 -3.75 4.57 9.38
C ASN A 190 -4.20 5.99 8.92
N ALA A 191 -3.86 6.45 7.73
CA ALA A 191 -4.37 7.72 7.19
C ALA A 191 -5.86 7.67 6.79
N GLY A 192 -6.48 6.49 6.79
CA GLY A 192 -7.90 6.29 6.48
C GLY A 192 -8.20 5.90 5.04
N LYS A 193 -7.25 5.30 4.32
CA LYS A 193 -7.44 4.82 2.93
C LYS A 193 -8.60 3.85 2.78
N SER A 194 -8.65 2.81 3.61
CA SER A 194 -9.71 1.79 3.55
C SER A 194 -11.07 2.36 3.95
N SER A 195 -11.11 3.32 4.88
CA SER A 195 -12.34 4.07 5.22
C SER A 195 -12.81 4.91 4.03
N LEU A 196 -11.88 5.56 3.34
CA LEU A 196 -12.18 6.35 2.15
C LEU A 196 -12.67 5.46 1.00
N LEU A 197 -12.07 4.27 0.82
CA LEU A 197 -12.57 3.29 -0.16
C LEU A 197 -14.03 2.92 0.13
N ASN A 198 -14.37 2.59 1.39
CA ASN A 198 -15.72 2.19 1.77
C ASN A 198 -16.77 3.26 1.44
N ILE A 199 -16.43 4.53 1.68
CA ILE A 199 -17.39 5.62 1.42
C ILE A 199 -17.50 5.98 -0.07
N LEU A 200 -16.43 5.78 -0.84
CA LEU A 200 -16.43 5.99 -2.29
C LEU A 200 -17.09 4.84 -3.05
N THR A 201 -17.19 3.66 -2.45
CA THR A 201 -17.69 2.43 -3.09
C THR A 201 -18.76 1.77 -2.22
N ASP A 202 -19.41 0.70 -2.70
CA ASP A 202 -20.37 -0.10 -1.91
C ASP A 202 -19.68 -1.23 -1.11
N GLU A 203 -18.37 -1.16 -0.93
CA GLU A 203 -17.63 -2.21 -0.25
C GLU A 203 -17.59 -1.99 1.25
N GLU A 204 -17.83 -3.05 2.01
CA GLU A 204 -17.57 -3.10 3.45
C GLU A 204 -16.18 -3.70 3.69
N VAL A 205 -15.14 -2.88 3.61
CA VAL A 205 -13.82 -3.27 4.08
C VAL A 205 -13.75 -3.09 5.58
N LEU A 206 -13.33 -4.14 6.30
CA LEU A 206 -13.05 -4.02 7.72
C LEU A 206 -12.02 -2.90 7.95
N VAL A 207 -12.47 -1.83 8.57
CA VAL A 207 -11.61 -0.72 9.02
C VAL A 207 -11.14 -1.06 10.42
N GLU A 208 -9.91 -1.53 10.52
CA GLU A 208 -9.26 -1.68 11.82
C GLU A 208 -8.35 -0.47 12.06
N GLY A 209 -8.40 0.11 13.27
CA GLY A 209 -7.48 1.20 13.68
C GLY A 209 -6.01 0.77 13.83
N ARG A 210 -5.62 -0.35 13.23
CA ARG A 210 -4.29 -0.94 13.30
C ARG A 210 -3.50 -0.70 12.01
N LEU A 211 -2.18 -0.63 12.13
CA LEU A 211 -1.30 -0.45 10.99
C LEU A 211 -1.40 -1.64 10.01
N PHE A 212 -1.29 -1.35 8.71
CA PHE A 212 -1.37 -2.32 7.61
C PHE A 212 -2.68 -3.14 7.59
N SER A 213 -3.82 -2.48 7.77
CA SER A 213 -5.14 -3.11 7.63
C SER A 213 -5.35 -3.73 6.23
N THR A 214 -4.75 -3.16 5.20
CA THR A 214 -4.80 -3.64 3.82
C THR A 214 -3.42 -4.11 3.36
N LEU A 215 -3.26 -5.41 3.12
CA LEU A 215 -2.05 -5.99 2.51
C LEU A 215 -2.29 -6.50 1.08
N SER A 216 -3.54 -6.72 0.70
CA SER A 216 -3.94 -7.15 -0.64
C SER A 216 -4.81 -6.10 -1.26
N THR A 217 -4.50 -5.66 -2.47
CA THR A 217 -5.31 -4.68 -3.20
C THR A 217 -6.76 -5.10 -3.28
N LYS A 218 -7.66 -4.17 -3.01
CA LYS A 218 -9.09 -4.30 -3.19
C LYS A 218 -9.55 -3.25 -4.19
N THR A 219 -10.20 -3.69 -5.25
CA THR A 219 -10.64 -2.81 -6.35
C THR A 219 -12.15 -2.88 -6.45
N SER A 220 -12.82 -1.73 -6.43
CA SER A 220 -14.27 -1.63 -6.47
C SER A 220 -14.72 -0.47 -7.35
N LYS A 221 -15.96 -0.52 -7.84
CA LYS A 221 -16.50 0.54 -8.69
C LYS A 221 -16.88 1.75 -7.84
N LEU A 222 -16.53 2.96 -8.31
CA LEU A 222 -16.97 4.21 -7.69
C LEU A 222 -18.51 4.30 -7.77
N LYS A 223 -19.17 4.57 -6.64
CA LYS A 223 -20.63 4.63 -6.50
C LYS A 223 -21.21 6.00 -6.85
N ILE A 224 -20.48 7.05 -6.52
CA ILE A 224 -20.95 8.43 -6.61
C ILE A 224 -20.77 8.92 -8.05
N LYS A 225 -21.86 9.36 -8.71
CA LYS A 225 -21.91 9.74 -10.13
C LYS A 225 -21.59 8.57 -11.09
N GLU A 226 -22.59 7.95 -11.64
CA GLU A 226 -22.42 6.81 -12.58
C GLU A 226 -22.04 7.22 -14.02
N ASP A 227 -21.50 8.43 -14.22
CA ASP A 227 -21.22 9.00 -15.55
C ASP A 227 -20.08 8.31 -16.31
N LEU A 228 -19.18 7.62 -15.61
CA LEU A 228 -18.03 6.91 -16.20
C LEU A 228 -17.66 5.68 -15.38
N PRO A 229 -17.13 4.61 -16.00
CA PRO A 229 -16.73 3.40 -15.30
C PRO A 229 -15.39 3.61 -14.58
N ILE A 230 -15.42 4.09 -13.34
CA ILE A 230 -14.23 4.34 -12.51
C ILE A 230 -14.07 3.19 -11.51
N LEU A 231 -12.87 2.63 -11.45
CA LEU A 231 -12.44 1.68 -10.44
C LEU A 231 -11.52 2.35 -9.43
N VAL A 232 -11.83 2.20 -8.16
CA VAL A 232 -11.01 2.68 -7.05
C VAL A 232 -10.30 1.49 -6.40
N THR A 233 -9.00 1.60 -6.19
CA THR A 233 -8.18 0.53 -5.61
C THR A 233 -7.50 1.03 -4.34
N ASP A 234 -7.67 0.31 -3.22
CA ASP A 234 -6.88 0.50 -2.00
C ASP A 234 -5.54 -0.23 -2.11
N THR A 235 -4.48 0.42 -1.65
CA THR A 235 -3.12 -0.11 -1.67
C THR A 235 -2.55 -0.27 -0.26
N VAL A 236 -1.42 -0.96 -0.15
CA VAL A 236 -0.66 -1.06 1.10
C VAL A 236 -0.23 0.33 1.56
N GLY A 237 -0.41 0.61 2.85
CA GLY A 237 0.01 1.89 3.42
C GLY A 237 1.53 2.02 3.49
N PHE A 238 2.01 3.23 3.23
CA PHE A 238 3.42 3.58 3.45
C PHE A 238 3.74 3.61 4.95
N ILE A 239 4.99 3.40 5.26
CA ILE A 239 5.57 3.52 6.61
C ILE A 239 6.96 4.14 6.47
N LYS A 240 7.43 4.78 7.52
CA LYS A 240 8.74 5.42 7.55
C LYS A 240 9.89 4.40 7.45
N ASP A 241 10.93 4.77 6.72
CA ASP A 241 12.18 4.00 6.64
C ASP A 241 12.00 2.51 6.16
N LEU A 242 11.00 2.23 5.28
CA LEU A 242 10.91 0.92 4.64
C LEU A 242 12.10 0.69 3.70
N PRO A 243 12.85 -0.40 3.84
CA PRO A 243 13.90 -0.73 2.87
C PRO A 243 13.31 -0.98 1.47
N HIS A 244 13.97 -0.46 0.43
CA HIS A 244 13.52 -0.65 -0.97
C HIS A 244 13.28 -2.12 -1.34
N TRP A 245 14.14 -3.05 -0.85
CA TRP A 245 13.94 -4.47 -1.13
C TRP A 245 12.64 -5.04 -0.55
N LEU A 246 12.09 -4.43 0.51
CA LEU A 246 10.80 -4.82 1.08
C LEU A 246 9.66 -4.20 0.28
N ILE A 247 9.82 -2.98 -0.23
CA ILE A 247 8.93 -2.36 -1.21
C ILE A 247 8.84 -3.22 -2.46
N ASP A 248 9.98 -3.70 -3.00
CA ASP A 248 10.02 -4.63 -4.13
C ASP A 248 9.24 -5.92 -3.88
N ALA A 249 9.29 -6.45 -2.65
CA ALA A 249 8.53 -7.65 -2.30
C ALA A 249 7.01 -7.43 -2.39
N PHE A 250 6.55 -6.19 -2.24
CA PHE A 250 5.13 -5.77 -2.37
C PHE A 250 4.86 -4.95 -3.65
N HIS A 251 5.81 -4.97 -4.59
CA HIS A 251 5.70 -4.23 -5.86
C HIS A 251 4.34 -4.47 -6.55
N SER A 252 3.85 -5.70 -6.51
CA SER A 252 2.56 -6.05 -7.12
C SER A 252 1.34 -5.31 -6.54
N THR A 253 1.39 -4.90 -5.28
CA THR A 253 0.33 -4.09 -4.65
C THR A 253 0.51 -2.60 -4.91
N LEU A 254 1.75 -2.14 -5.02
CA LEU A 254 2.10 -0.77 -5.35
C LEU A 254 2.02 -0.48 -6.86
N GLU A 255 2.07 -1.52 -7.68
CA GLU A 255 1.95 -1.42 -9.13
C GLU A 255 0.59 -0.86 -9.59
N GLU A 256 -0.47 -1.04 -8.80
CA GLU A 256 -1.76 -0.37 -9.04
C GLU A 256 -1.63 1.16 -9.02
N ILE A 257 -0.65 1.71 -8.28
CA ILE A 257 -0.31 3.16 -8.30
C ILE A 257 0.30 3.54 -9.65
N SER A 258 1.20 2.72 -10.21
CA SER A 258 1.85 2.99 -11.49
C SER A 258 0.88 2.96 -12.67
N LEU A 259 -0.18 2.18 -12.56
CA LEU A 259 -1.21 1.97 -13.58
C LEU A 259 -2.40 2.92 -13.47
N ALA A 260 -2.55 3.58 -12.33
CA ALA A 260 -3.68 4.46 -12.05
C ALA A 260 -3.69 5.69 -12.96
N ASP A 261 -4.86 6.11 -13.40
CA ASP A 261 -5.04 7.40 -14.09
C ASP A 261 -4.87 8.58 -13.12
N ILE A 262 -5.32 8.37 -11.87
CA ILE A 262 -5.23 9.31 -10.77
C ILE A 262 -4.76 8.57 -9.51
N VAL A 263 -3.90 9.21 -8.75
CA VAL A 263 -3.51 8.76 -7.41
C VAL A 263 -4.09 9.72 -6.37
N ILE A 264 -4.90 9.21 -5.45
CA ILE A 264 -5.37 9.97 -4.30
C ILE A 264 -4.42 9.71 -3.15
N LEU A 265 -3.62 10.70 -2.79
CA LEU A 265 -2.74 10.63 -1.62
C LEU A 265 -3.54 11.01 -0.37
N VAL A 266 -3.90 10.02 0.44
CA VAL A 266 -4.62 10.21 1.70
C VAL A 266 -3.63 10.58 2.79
N VAL A 267 -3.84 11.74 3.41
CA VAL A 267 -2.98 12.31 4.44
C VAL A 267 -3.80 12.48 5.73
N ASP A 268 -3.21 12.13 6.87
CA ASP A 268 -3.87 12.27 8.17
C ASP A 268 -3.85 13.74 8.62
N GLY A 269 -5.01 14.36 8.71
CA GLY A 269 -5.15 15.74 9.17
C GLY A 269 -4.76 15.95 10.62
N LYS A 270 -4.77 14.90 11.45
CA LYS A 270 -4.41 14.97 12.88
C LYS A 270 -2.90 15.13 13.09
N ASP A 271 -2.07 14.74 12.12
CA ASP A 271 -0.62 14.88 12.22
C ASP A 271 -0.23 16.36 12.48
N ASP A 272 0.83 16.60 13.27
CA ASP A 272 1.37 17.94 13.37
C ASP A 272 1.99 18.41 12.05
N MET A 273 2.28 19.70 11.92
CA MET A 273 2.76 20.28 10.65
C MET A 273 4.08 19.68 10.17
N ARG A 274 4.94 19.22 11.08
CA ARG A 274 6.21 18.59 10.77
C ARG A 274 6.00 17.18 10.25
N GLU A 275 5.23 16.39 10.97
CA GLU A 275 4.86 15.02 10.56
C GLU A 275 4.08 15.02 9.25
N LEU A 276 3.13 15.93 9.10
CA LEU A 276 2.35 16.14 7.89
C LEU A 276 3.28 16.36 6.67
N LYS A 277 4.29 17.23 6.83
CA LYS A 277 5.30 17.48 5.79
C LYS A 277 6.14 16.25 5.50
N GLU A 278 6.70 15.60 6.54
CA GLU A 278 7.60 14.45 6.40
C GLU A 278 6.87 13.27 5.74
N LYS A 279 5.69 12.91 6.22
CA LYS A 279 4.89 11.79 5.69
C LYS A 279 4.41 12.05 4.26
N THR A 280 3.95 13.26 3.97
CA THR A 280 3.52 13.64 2.60
C THR A 280 4.70 13.63 1.63
N SER A 281 5.83 14.21 2.00
CA SER A 281 7.05 14.23 1.18
C SER A 281 7.56 12.81 0.89
N SER A 282 7.61 11.93 1.90
CA SER A 282 8.01 10.54 1.74
C SER A 282 7.04 9.78 0.81
N SER A 283 5.73 9.95 1.01
CA SER A 283 4.72 9.31 0.16
C SER A 283 4.82 9.76 -1.30
N LEU A 284 5.02 11.06 -1.56
CA LEU A 284 5.19 11.58 -2.90
C LEU A 284 6.44 11.05 -3.58
N LYS A 285 7.56 10.91 -2.86
CA LYS A 285 8.78 10.29 -3.39
C LYS A 285 8.53 8.87 -3.87
N GLU A 286 7.83 8.06 -3.08
CA GLU A 286 7.49 6.68 -3.45
C GLU A 286 6.54 6.65 -4.66
N ILE A 287 5.53 7.53 -4.71
CA ILE A 287 4.61 7.61 -5.85
C ILE A 287 5.37 8.00 -7.13
N TYR A 288 6.23 9.01 -7.08
CA TYR A 288 7.01 9.46 -8.24
C TYR A 288 8.09 8.44 -8.66
N PHE A 289 8.62 7.65 -7.71
CA PHE A 289 9.50 6.53 -8.04
C PHE A 289 8.76 5.45 -8.84
N LEU A 290 7.51 5.17 -8.50
CA LEU A 290 6.67 4.19 -9.22
C LEU A 290 6.13 4.77 -10.55
N ARG A 291 5.86 6.07 -10.61
CA ARG A 291 5.31 6.76 -11.77
C ARG A 291 5.73 8.23 -11.81
N GLU A 292 6.68 8.56 -12.65
CA GLU A 292 7.30 9.89 -12.77
C GLU A 292 6.28 11.02 -13.02
N LYS A 293 5.24 10.77 -13.82
CA LYS A 293 4.16 11.72 -14.14
C LYS A 293 2.81 11.22 -13.62
N ALA A 294 2.64 11.19 -12.31
CA ALA A 294 1.38 10.82 -11.69
C ALA A 294 0.46 12.06 -11.54
N ASN A 295 -0.82 11.91 -11.90
CA ASN A 295 -1.86 12.89 -11.54
C ASN A 295 -2.22 12.63 -10.07
N ILE A 296 -1.87 13.55 -9.18
CA ILE A 296 -2.05 13.37 -7.74
C ILE A 296 -3.06 14.36 -7.20
N ILE A 297 -4.00 13.88 -6.40
CA ILE A 297 -4.91 14.66 -5.57
C ILE A 297 -4.62 14.32 -4.13
N ILE A 298 -4.37 15.32 -3.28
CA ILE A 298 -4.21 15.12 -1.84
C ILE A 298 -5.59 15.14 -1.18
N ALA A 299 -5.95 14.07 -0.48
CA ALA A 299 -7.11 14.02 0.40
C ALA A 299 -6.64 14.22 1.84
N LEU A 300 -6.82 15.42 2.38
CA LEU A 300 -6.56 15.72 3.79
C LEU A 300 -7.70 15.15 4.62
N ASN A 301 -7.50 13.95 5.13
CA ASN A 301 -8.53 13.18 5.83
C ASN A 301 -8.57 13.47 7.33
N LYS A 302 -9.64 13.02 8.00
CA LYS A 302 -9.91 13.17 9.44
C LYS A 302 -10.11 14.63 9.87
N ILE A 303 -10.69 15.46 8.98
CA ILE A 303 -10.98 16.86 9.31
C ILE A 303 -12.03 17.02 10.42
N ASP A 304 -12.79 15.96 10.70
CA ASP A 304 -13.71 15.89 11.84
C ASP A 304 -13.01 16.06 13.20
N LEU A 305 -11.69 15.88 13.25
CA LEU A 305 -10.86 16.07 14.44
C LEU A 305 -10.19 17.45 14.51
N LEU A 306 -10.44 18.35 13.54
CA LEU A 306 -9.77 19.63 13.39
C LEU A 306 -10.75 20.79 13.46
N LYS A 307 -10.25 21.97 13.85
CA LYS A 307 -10.98 23.23 13.74
C LYS A 307 -10.85 23.78 12.33
N GLU A 308 -11.84 24.58 11.89
CA GLU A 308 -11.88 25.15 10.54
C GLU A 308 -10.60 25.93 10.17
N GLY A 309 -10.05 26.73 11.07
CA GLY A 309 -8.78 27.45 10.85
C GLY A 309 -7.59 26.51 10.58
N GLU A 310 -7.52 25.39 11.32
CA GLU A 310 -6.46 24.38 11.15
C GLU A 310 -6.60 23.65 9.81
N ILE A 311 -7.83 23.39 9.37
CA ILE A 311 -8.11 22.78 8.06
C ILE A 311 -7.58 23.66 6.93
N GLN A 312 -7.90 24.95 6.97
CA GLN A 312 -7.49 25.91 5.93
C GLN A 312 -5.97 26.12 5.92
N GLU A 313 -5.34 26.19 7.09
CA GLU A 313 -3.89 26.29 7.22
C GLU A 313 -3.19 25.08 6.60
N ARG A 314 -3.59 23.86 6.97
CA ARG A 314 -3.03 22.59 6.46
C ARG A 314 -3.24 22.44 4.95
N LYS A 315 -4.45 22.75 4.47
CA LYS A 315 -4.76 22.75 3.03
C LYS A 315 -3.81 23.67 2.27
N LYS A 316 -3.73 24.95 2.66
CA LYS A 316 -2.86 25.94 2.01
C LYS A 316 -1.40 25.53 2.05
N PHE A 317 -0.94 24.98 3.18
CA PHE A 317 0.42 24.46 3.34
C PHE A 317 0.71 23.32 2.34
N LEU A 318 -0.17 22.31 2.25
CA LEU A 318 0.00 21.18 1.34
C LEU A 318 0.01 21.61 -0.12
N GLU A 319 -0.93 22.46 -0.53
CA GLU A 319 -1.00 22.97 -1.90
C GLU A 319 0.22 23.80 -2.27
N SER A 320 0.66 24.71 -1.40
CA SER A 320 1.82 25.58 -1.66
C SER A 320 3.15 24.82 -1.64
N THR A 321 3.27 23.78 -0.82
CA THR A 321 4.54 23.02 -0.66
C THR A 321 4.73 21.98 -1.75
N PHE A 322 3.65 21.30 -2.16
CA PHE A 322 3.74 20.15 -3.05
C PHE A 322 3.13 20.37 -4.43
N GLY A 323 2.43 21.48 -4.67
CA GLY A 323 1.85 21.81 -5.96
C GLY A 323 0.70 20.89 -6.40
N CYS A 324 0.15 20.10 -5.48
CA CYS A 324 -0.97 19.20 -5.74
C CYS A 324 -2.26 19.76 -5.16
N PRO A 325 -3.40 19.63 -5.84
CA PRO A 325 -4.69 20.06 -5.29
C PRO A 325 -4.99 19.28 -4.01
N CYS A 326 -5.49 19.96 -2.99
CA CYS A 326 -5.80 19.38 -1.69
C CYS A 326 -7.29 19.54 -1.37
N ILE A 327 -7.97 18.43 -1.14
CA ILE A 327 -9.38 18.38 -0.74
C ILE A 327 -9.47 17.89 0.71
N PRO A 328 -9.89 18.75 1.66
CA PRO A 328 -10.15 18.33 3.03
C PRO A 328 -11.39 17.43 3.08
N VAL A 329 -11.28 16.25 3.66
CA VAL A 329 -12.36 15.26 3.74
C VAL A 329 -12.46 14.61 5.13
N SER A 330 -13.63 14.11 5.49
CA SER A 330 -13.79 13.14 6.56
C SER A 330 -14.34 11.84 5.99
N SER A 331 -13.51 10.81 5.97
CA SER A 331 -13.94 9.46 5.60
C SER A 331 -14.80 8.79 6.68
N LEU A 332 -14.93 9.39 7.86
CA LEU A 332 -15.82 8.92 8.92
C LEU A 332 -17.24 9.45 8.73
N ASN A 333 -17.37 10.75 8.47
CA ASN A 333 -18.66 11.46 8.43
C ASN A 333 -19.17 11.70 6.99
N GLY A 334 -18.36 11.40 5.97
CA GLY A 334 -18.71 11.67 4.56
C GLY A 334 -18.55 13.14 4.15
N THR A 335 -17.92 13.97 4.98
CA THR A 335 -17.78 15.41 4.70
C THR A 335 -16.88 15.62 3.48
N ASN A 336 -17.32 16.47 2.54
CA ASN A 336 -16.63 16.88 1.31
C ASN A 336 -16.25 15.72 0.35
N ILE A 337 -16.89 14.55 0.47
CA ILE A 337 -16.65 13.42 -0.45
C ILE A 337 -17.09 13.79 -1.87
N ASP A 338 -18.22 14.49 -2.03
CA ASP A 338 -18.68 14.95 -3.34
C ASP A 338 -17.65 15.88 -4.03
N SER A 339 -17.04 16.80 -3.28
CA SER A 339 -15.97 17.67 -3.79
C SER A 339 -14.72 16.88 -4.22
N LEU A 340 -14.37 15.82 -3.50
CA LEU A 340 -13.30 14.92 -3.90
C LEU A 340 -13.65 14.19 -5.19
N VAL A 341 -14.88 13.69 -5.31
CA VAL A 341 -15.36 13.02 -6.52
C VAL A 341 -15.38 13.98 -7.72
N GLU A 342 -15.84 15.21 -7.55
CA GLU A 342 -15.78 16.23 -8.60
C GLU A 342 -14.35 16.48 -9.07
N LYS A 343 -13.40 16.55 -8.13
CA LYS A 343 -11.98 16.72 -8.46
C LYS A 343 -11.40 15.51 -9.18
N ILE A 344 -11.85 14.28 -8.85
CA ILE A 344 -11.49 13.07 -9.61
C ILE A 344 -11.95 13.22 -11.06
N TYR A 345 -13.22 13.59 -11.30
CA TYR A 345 -13.75 13.76 -12.67
C TYR A 345 -13.02 14.83 -13.47
N GLU A 346 -12.61 15.94 -12.83
CA GLU A 346 -11.83 17.01 -13.46
C GLU A 346 -10.44 16.54 -13.93
N PHE A 347 -9.81 15.64 -13.16
CA PHE A 347 -8.46 15.13 -13.41
C PHE A 347 -8.41 13.88 -14.27
N LEU A 348 -9.56 13.25 -14.55
CA LEU A 348 -9.62 12.12 -15.46
C LEU A 348 -9.20 12.52 -16.88
N PRO A 349 -8.57 11.61 -17.62
CA PRO A 349 -8.40 11.82 -19.07
C PRO A 349 -9.75 12.11 -19.72
N PRO A 350 -9.79 13.00 -20.74
CA PRO A 350 -11.04 13.44 -21.35
C PRO A 350 -11.89 12.26 -21.81
N ALA A 351 -13.19 12.33 -21.53
CA ALA A 351 -14.17 11.40 -22.04
C ALA A 351 -14.58 11.82 -23.47
N CYS A 352 -14.91 10.83 -24.28
CA CYS A 352 -15.41 11.03 -25.61
C CYS A 352 -16.95 10.96 -25.62
N GLU A 353 -17.62 12.00 -26.12
CA GLU A 353 -19.07 11.95 -26.38
C GLU A 353 -19.31 11.66 -27.85
N MET A 354 -20.20 10.71 -28.12
CA MET A 354 -20.51 10.26 -29.47
C MET A 354 -22.03 10.07 -29.65
N ILE A 355 -22.53 10.39 -30.82
CA ILE A 355 -23.84 9.98 -31.27
C ILE A 355 -23.67 8.87 -32.31
N LEU A 356 -24.25 7.72 -32.00
CA LEU A 356 -24.24 6.54 -32.85
C LEU A 356 -25.58 6.44 -33.53
N LYS A 357 -25.61 6.41 -34.86
CA LYS A 357 -26.81 6.16 -35.66
C LYS A 357 -26.74 4.75 -36.19
N ILE A 358 -27.66 3.90 -35.83
CA ILE A 358 -27.69 2.49 -36.25
C ILE A 358 -29.07 2.11 -36.77
N PRO A 359 -29.18 1.15 -37.72
CA PRO A 359 -30.46 0.60 -38.13
C PRO A 359 -31.19 -0.03 -36.96
N ALA A 360 -32.51 0.23 -36.83
CA ALA A 360 -33.32 -0.18 -35.67
C ALA A 360 -33.30 -1.69 -35.40
N HIS A 361 -33.20 -2.52 -36.44
CA HIS A 361 -33.15 -3.97 -36.31
C HIS A 361 -31.86 -4.52 -35.66
N ASN A 362 -30.77 -3.76 -35.67
CA ASN A 362 -29.49 -4.13 -35.05
C ASN A 362 -29.30 -3.59 -33.62
N MET A 363 -30.30 -2.85 -33.11
CA MET A 363 -30.16 -2.09 -31.88
C MET A 363 -29.94 -2.95 -30.62
N ASN A 364 -30.76 -3.99 -30.42
CA ASN A 364 -30.86 -4.71 -29.14
C ASN A 364 -29.53 -5.37 -28.69
N GLY A 365 -28.81 -6.01 -29.61
CA GLY A 365 -27.52 -6.65 -29.33
C GLY A 365 -26.41 -5.62 -29.09
N PHE A 366 -26.45 -4.50 -29.85
CA PHE A 366 -25.49 -3.43 -29.74
C PHE A 366 -25.68 -2.61 -28.47
N LEU A 367 -26.91 -2.32 -28.09
CA LEU A 367 -27.25 -1.58 -26.87
C LEU A 367 -26.81 -2.34 -25.60
N ARG A 368 -27.04 -3.66 -25.56
CA ARG A 368 -26.53 -4.49 -24.45
C ARG A 368 -25.01 -4.42 -24.30
N TRP A 369 -24.32 -4.39 -25.42
CA TRP A 369 -22.87 -4.28 -25.40
C TRP A 369 -22.43 -2.84 -25.00
N LEU A 370 -23.06 -1.78 -25.55
CA LEU A 370 -22.79 -0.39 -25.18
C LEU A 370 -22.97 -0.13 -23.69
N ASN A 371 -24.05 -0.60 -23.09
CA ASN A 371 -24.30 -0.46 -21.65
C ASN A 371 -23.25 -1.13 -20.76
N ARG A 372 -22.44 -2.05 -21.29
CA ARG A 372 -21.31 -2.65 -20.56
C ARG A 372 -20.02 -1.86 -20.69
N GLU A 373 -19.83 -1.15 -21.80
CA GLU A 373 -18.57 -0.51 -22.20
C GLU A 373 -18.63 1.02 -22.09
N SER A 374 -19.82 1.61 -22.05
CA SER A 374 -20.04 3.07 -22.06
C SER A 374 -21.28 3.46 -21.27
N VAL A 375 -21.45 4.74 -21.01
CA VAL A 375 -22.65 5.31 -20.42
C VAL A 375 -23.57 5.79 -21.55
N VAL A 376 -24.74 5.18 -21.67
CA VAL A 376 -25.77 5.60 -22.61
C VAL A 376 -26.59 6.74 -21.99
N LYS A 377 -26.48 7.95 -22.54
CA LYS A 377 -27.16 9.15 -22.03
C LYS A 377 -28.59 9.30 -22.57
N LYS A 378 -28.77 9.03 -23.86
CA LYS A 378 -30.06 9.23 -24.54
C LYS A 378 -30.21 8.28 -25.70
N ILE A 379 -31.42 7.79 -25.90
CA ILE A 379 -31.80 6.97 -27.06
C ILE A 379 -33.02 7.58 -27.69
N ILE A 380 -32.96 7.81 -29.00
CA ILE A 380 -34.08 8.25 -29.81
C ILE A 380 -34.24 7.22 -30.93
N ILE A 381 -35.44 6.65 -31.07
CA ILE A 381 -35.74 5.60 -32.06
C ILE A 381 -36.77 6.14 -33.03
N ASN A 382 -36.38 6.22 -34.30
CA ASN A 382 -37.22 6.46 -35.45
C ASN A 382 -37.00 5.30 -36.46
N ASP A 383 -36.82 5.59 -37.71
CA ASP A 383 -36.37 4.63 -38.74
C ASP A 383 -34.93 4.12 -38.44
N SER A 384 -34.16 4.92 -37.75
CA SER A 384 -32.83 4.59 -37.22
C SER A 384 -32.79 4.90 -35.71
N ALA A 385 -31.97 4.17 -34.96
CA ALA A 385 -31.73 4.47 -33.54
C ALA A 385 -30.54 5.43 -33.42
N PHE A 386 -30.78 6.56 -32.76
CA PHE A 386 -29.73 7.53 -32.37
C PHE A 386 -29.43 7.32 -30.90
N ILE A 387 -28.19 6.94 -30.60
CA ILE A 387 -27.74 6.62 -29.25
C ILE A 387 -26.62 7.58 -28.87
N GLN A 388 -26.90 8.49 -27.94
CA GLN A 388 -25.89 9.36 -27.35
C GLN A 388 -25.18 8.65 -26.22
N ILE A 389 -23.86 8.55 -26.30
CA ILE A 389 -23.04 7.87 -25.32
C ILE A 389 -21.89 8.76 -24.84
N LYS A 390 -21.43 8.47 -23.61
CA LYS A 390 -20.19 8.98 -23.05
C LYS A 390 -19.28 7.80 -22.72
N SER A 391 -18.04 7.83 -23.18
CA SER A 391 -17.12 6.72 -23.04
C SER A 391 -15.70 7.23 -22.82
N SER A 392 -14.81 6.34 -22.35
CA SER A 392 -13.40 6.71 -22.30
C SER A 392 -12.80 6.80 -23.70
N GLN A 393 -11.84 7.71 -23.88
CA GLN A 393 -11.11 7.87 -25.13
C GLN A 393 -10.48 6.54 -25.63
N ARG A 394 -10.14 5.64 -24.70
CA ARG A 394 -9.58 4.31 -25.00
C ARG A 394 -10.54 3.41 -25.78
N LEU A 395 -11.84 3.59 -25.63
CA LEU A 395 -12.86 2.79 -26.32
C LEU A 395 -13.35 3.41 -27.63
N LYS A 396 -12.96 4.63 -27.93
CA LYS A 396 -13.42 5.38 -29.12
C LYS A 396 -13.36 4.53 -30.40
N GLU A 397 -12.19 4.02 -30.74
CA GLU A 397 -11.98 3.24 -31.96
C GLU A 397 -12.75 1.91 -31.97
N LYS A 398 -12.85 1.25 -30.80
CA LYS A 398 -13.60 -0.01 -30.64
C LYS A 398 -15.08 0.19 -30.87
N ILE A 399 -15.64 1.29 -30.34
CA ILE A 399 -17.07 1.65 -30.51
C ILE A 399 -17.35 2.02 -31.95
N ILE A 400 -16.52 2.86 -32.57
CA ILE A 400 -16.63 3.26 -33.99
C ILE A 400 -16.60 2.02 -34.88
N GLY A 401 -15.59 1.16 -34.69
CA GLY A 401 -15.44 -0.05 -35.50
C GLY A 401 -16.64 -1.01 -35.40
N LYS A 402 -17.22 -1.14 -34.18
CA LYS A 402 -18.38 -2.01 -33.98
C LYS A 402 -19.66 -1.38 -34.53
N CYS A 403 -19.85 -0.06 -34.41
CA CYS A 403 -20.96 0.65 -34.99
C CYS A 403 -20.96 0.51 -36.52
N LYS A 404 -19.82 0.74 -37.18
CA LYS A 404 -19.67 0.57 -38.65
C LYS A 404 -19.95 -0.86 -39.11
N LYS A 405 -19.51 -1.88 -38.37
CA LYS A 405 -19.80 -3.31 -38.67
C LYS A 405 -21.30 -3.62 -38.64
N MET A 406 -22.09 -2.82 -37.94
CA MET A 406 -23.56 -2.96 -37.86
C MET A 406 -24.29 -2.06 -38.87
N GLY A 407 -23.58 -1.45 -39.81
CA GLY A 407 -24.15 -0.54 -40.81
C GLY A 407 -24.50 0.83 -40.24
N GLY A 408 -23.89 1.23 -39.13
CA GLY A 408 -24.14 2.53 -38.48
C GLY A 408 -23.10 3.59 -38.82
N GLU A 409 -23.46 4.82 -38.49
CA GLU A 409 -22.64 6.04 -38.61
C GLU A 409 -22.34 6.58 -37.20
N VAL A 410 -21.22 7.31 -37.06
CA VAL A 410 -20.77 7.87 -35.77
C VAL A 410 -20.44 9.34 -35.95
N GLU A 411 -21.09 10.17 -35.15
CA GLU A 411 -20.72 11.59 -34.97
C GLU A 411 -20.00 11.76 -33.63
N ILE A 412 -18.84 12.41 -33.63
CA ILE A 412 -18.01 12.61 -32.46
C ILE A 412 -18.11 14.08 -32.05
N TYR A 413 -18.41 14.32 -30.76
CA TYR A 413 -18.33 15.62 -30.14
C TYR A 413 -17.06 15.67 -29.28
N GLU A 414 -16.06 16.42 -29.74
CA GLU A 414 -14.90 16.76 -28.92
C GLU A 414 -15.23 18.06 -28.18
N ASN A 415 -15.35 18.01 -26.84
CA ASN A 415 -15.44 19.21 -25.99
C ASN A 415 -14.06 19.79 -25.74
#